data_8ad628e01ed24bcd413db8a52952481a
#
_entry.id   8ad628e01ed24bcd413db8a52952481a
#
_cell.length_a   1.000
_cell.length_b   1.000
_cell.length_c   1.000
_cell.angle_alpha   90.00
_cell.angle_beta   90.00
_cell.angle_gamma   90.00
#
_symmetry.space_group_name_H-M   'P 1'
#
loop_
_entity.id
_entity.type
_entity.pdbx_description
1 polymer ?
#
loop_
_entity_poly.entity_id
_entity_poly.type
_entity_poly.pdbx_seq_one_letter_code
_entity_poly.pdbx_strand_id
1 'polypeptide(L)'
;MAAADVVEQTAIDRAKSIFGAEHANVQPHSGAQANMSVLLAALEHGDTILGMNLSHGGHLTHGHPLNFSGLNYHVADYGVDRETEQIDYDELQRLAEQHRPKLVICGASAYPRTINFERIGEIARSVGAKVMADIAHIAGLVAAGLHPSPVPHCEFVTTTTHKTLRGPRGGLIMCREEFAKDV
;
A
#
# COMPACT_ATOMS: atom_id res chain seq x y z
N MET A 1 -12.33 21.22 -22.35
CA MET A 1 -11.53 20.61 -21.27
C MET A 1 -10.75 21.73 -20.60
N ALA A 2 -10.89 21.91 -19.29
CA ALA A 2 -10.12 22.92 -18.57
C ALA A 2 -8.63 22.55 -18.57
N ALA A 3 -7.74 23.54 -18.43
CA ALA A 3 -6.29 23.26 -18.39
C ALA A 3 -5.91 22.30 -17.23
N ALA A 4 -6.65 22.37 -16.12
CA ALA A 4 -6.47 21.46 -14.99
C ALA A 4 -6.75 19.98 -15.38
N ASP A 5 -7.80 19.73 -16.18
CA ASP A 5 -8.14 18.38 -16.61
C ASP A 5 -7.02 17.75 -17.48
N VAL A 6 -6.36 18.57 -18.29
CA VAL A 6 -5.23 18.10 -19.13
C VAL A 6 -4.03 17.72 -18.25
N VAL A 7 -3.75 18.50 -17.21
CA VAL A 7 -2.63 18.21 -16.29
C VAL A 7 -2.92 16.94 -15.51
N GLU A 8 -4.14 16.80 -14.97
CA GLU A 8 -4.57 15.62 -14.23
C GLU A 8 -4.52 14.36 -15.09
N GLN A 9 -5.12 14.41 -16.30
CA GLN A 9 -5.09 13.27 -17.22
C GLN A 9 -3.66 12.88 -17.60
N THR A 10 -2.79 13.87 -17.85
CA THR A 10 -1.37 13.60 -18.12
C THR A 10 -0.67 12.89 -16.95
N ALA A 11 -0.99 13.28 -15.71
CA ALA A 11 -0.42 12.63 -14.51
C ALA A 11 -0.94 11.20 -14.37
N ILE A 12 -2.22 10.95 -14.60
CA ILE A 12 -2.83 9.61 -14.61
C ILE A 12 -2.15 8.71 -15.63
N ASP A 13 -2.05 9.18 -16.89
CA ASP A 13 -1.48 8.39 -17.99
C ASP A 13 -0.01 8.04 -17.72
N ARG A 14 0.76 8.99 -17.18
CA ARG A 14 2.15 8.75 -16.80
C ARG A 14 2.29 7.78 -15.63
N ALA A 15 1.46 7.89 -14.61
CA ALA A 15 1.45 6.96 -13.47
C ALA A 15 1.16 5.53 -13.95
N LYS A 16 0.12 5.34 -14.78
CA LYS A 16 -0.23 4.06 -15.39
C LYS A 16 0.94 3.50 -16.22
N SER A 17 1.57 4.34 -17.04
CA SER A 17 2.69 3.93 -17.90
C SER A 17 3.93 3.53 -17.10
N ILE A 18 4.28 4.28 -16.05
CA ILE A 18 5.49 4.06 -15.27
C ILE A 18 5.38 2.78 -14.42
N PHE A 19 4.22 2.53 -13.81
CA PHE A 19 4.03 1.43 -12.88
C PHE A 19 3.32 0.21 -13.50
N GLY A 20 2.79 0.32 -14.72
CA GLY A 20 2.01 -0.73 -15.37
C GLY A 20 0.64 -0.95 -14.71
N ALA A 21 0.06 0.09 -14.12
CA ALA A 21 -1.23 0.01 -13.44
C ALA A 21 -2.41 0.15 -14.42
N GLU A 22 -3.52 -0.54 -14.10
CA GLU A 22 -4.75 -0.47 -14.88
C GLU A 22 -5.47 0.87 -14.67
N HIS A 23 -5.53 1.33 -13.43
CA HIS A 23 -6.12 2.61 -13.02
C HIS A 23 -5.19 3.40 -12.10
N ALA A 24 -5.32 4.74 -12.14
CA ALA A 24 -4.59 5.63 -11.23
C ALA A 24 -5.46 6.84 -10.86
N ASN A 25 -5.44 7.20 -9.56
CA ASN A 25 -6.00 8.43 -9.02
C ASN A 25 -4.87 9.30 -8.46
N VAL A 26 -4.76 10.54 -8.94
CA VAL A 26 -3.70 11.49 -8.61
C VAL A 26 -4.18 12.66 -7.72
N GLN A 27 -5.42 12.58 -7.22
CA GLN A 27 -6.03 13.66 -6.41
C GLN A 27 -5.60 13.67 -4.94
N PRO A 28 -5.14 12.57 -4.29
CA PRO A 28 -4.71 12.65 -2.91
C PRO A 28 -3.60 13.68 -2.72
N HIS A 29 -3.74 14.55 -1.72
CA HIS A 29 -2.73 15.57 -1.41
C HIS A 29 -1.51 15.00 -0.64
N SER A 30 -1.59 13.73 -0.20
CA SER A 30 -0.54 13.07 0.59
C SER A 30 -0.67 11.55 0.53
N GLY A 31 0.39 10.84 0.89
CA GLY A 31 0.35 9.38 1.06
C GLY A 31 -0.63 8.95 2.16
N ALA A 32 -0.75 9.72 3.24
CA ALA A 32 -1.72 9.45 4.29
C ALA A 32 -3.17 9.51 3.78
N GLN A 33 -3.50 10.50 2.94
CA GLN A 33 -4.81 10.57 2.32
C GLN A 33 -5.02 9.44 1.31
N ALA A 34 -4.01 9.09 0.51
CA ALA A 34 -4.09 7.95 -0.41
C ALA A 34 -4.41 6.65 0.35
N ASN A 35 -3.68 6.37 1.44
CA ASN A 35 -3.94 5.21 2.28
C ASN A 35 -5.33 5.26 2.92
N MET A 36 -5.76 6.42 3.44
CA MET A 36 -7.09 6.59 4.01
C MET A 36 -8.19 6.35 2.98
N SER A 37 -8.03 6.82 1.74
CA SER A 37 -9.00 6.58 0.67
C SER A 37 -9.14 5.09 0.35
N VAL A 38 -8.03 4.36 0.27
CA VAL A 38 -8.06 2.90 0.06
C VAL A 38 -8.73 2.18 1.23
N LEU A 39 -8.43 2.58 2.47
CA LEU A 39 -9.06 1.99 3.65
C LEU A 39 -10.58 2.19 3.64
N LEU A 40 -11.04 3.39 3.29
CA LEU A 40 -12.48 3.70 3.20
C LEU A 40 -13.18 2.96 2.04
N ALA A 41 -12.49 2.76 0.92
CA ALA A 41 -13.02 2.06 -0.24
C ALA A 41 -13.07 0.52 -0.04
N ALA A 42 -12.11 -0.02 0.69
CA ALA A 42 -11.92 -1.47 0.80
C ALA A 42 -12.57 -2.11 2.03
N LEU A 43 -12.90 -1.32 3.07
CA LEU A 43 -13.25 -1.79 4.40
C LEU A 43 -14.48 -1.11 4.98
N GLU A 44 -15.19 -1.84 5.85
CA GLU A 44 -16.18 -1.30 6.75
C GLU A 44 -15.52 -0.91 8.10
N HIS A 45 -16.14 0.05 8.81
CA HIS A 45 -15.66 0.44 10.15
C HIS A 45 -15.64 -0.77 11.09
N GLY A 46 -14.52 -1.00 11.76
CA GLY A 46 -14.31 -2.13 12.65
C GLY A 46 -13.80 -3.41 11.97
N ASP A 47 -13.62 -3.41 10.66
CA ASP A 47 -12.91 -4.50 9.98
C ASP A 47 -11.48 -4.66 10.50
N THR A 48 -10.93 -5.87 10.35
CA THR A 48 -9.56 -6.15 10.77
C THR A 48 -8.58 -5.87 9.62
N ILE A 49 -7.52 -5.15 9.93
CA ILE A 49 -6.35 -4.96 9.06
C ILE A 49 -5.11 -5.64 9.66
N LEU A 50 -4.21 -6.09 8.79
CA LEU A 50 -2.91 -6.65 9.17
C LEU A 50 -1.82 -5.79 8.52
N GLY A 51 -1.07 -5.03 9.32
CA GLY A 51 -0.05 -4.09 8.84
C GLY A 51 1.32 -4.35 9.47
N MET A 52 2.37 -3.75 8.90
CA MET A 52 3.71 -3.84 9.48
C MET A 52 3.82 -2.94 10.72
N ASN A 53 4.30 -3.50 11.83
CA ASN A 53 4.53 -2.78 13.08
C ASN A 53 5.44 -1.56 12.87
N LEU A 54 5.07 -0.42 13.45
CA LEU A 54 5.83 0.83 13.33
C LEU A 54 7.28 0.67 13.80
N SER A 55 7.51 -0.07 14.87
CA SER A 55 8.85 -0.30 15.44
C SER A 55 9.71 -1.22 14.56
N HIS A 56 9.10 -1.93 13.61
CA HIS A 56 9.78 -2.81 12.64
C HIS A 56 9.92 -2.17 11.26
N GLY A 57 9.61 -0.88 11.13
CA GLY A 57 9.75 -0.11 9.89
C GLY A 57 8.45 0.25 9.20
N GLY A 58 7.30 -0.07 9.77
CA GLY A 58 5.98 0.31 9.24
C GLY A 58 5.75 1.82 9.18
N HIS A 59 4.55 2.23 8.82
CA HIS A 59 4.14 3.64 8.79
C HIS A 59 2.95 3.85 9.75
N LEU A 60 2.77 5.09 10.23
CA LEU A 60 1.64 5.44 11.11
C LEU A 60 0.28 5.04 10.50
N THR A 61 0.12 5.20 9.18
CA THR A 61 -1.12 4.88 8.46
C THR A 61 -1.36 3.38 8.26
N HIS A 62 -0.48 2.51 8.76
CA HIS A 62 -0.61 1.06 8.67
C HIS A 62 -1.22 0.43 9.95
N GLY A 63 -1.94 1.23 10.75
CA GLY A 63 -2.64 0.71 11.94
C GLY A 63 -2.18 1.31 13.27
N HIS A 64 -1.34 2.36 13.26
CA HIS A 64 -0.91 2.97 14.53
C HIS A 64 -2.12 3.54 15.31
N PRO A 65 -2.23 3.30 16.64
CA PRO A 65 -3.43 3.68 17.44
C PRO A 65 -3.81 5.16 17.40
N LEU A 66 -2.87 6.06 17.13
CA LEU A 66 -3.12 7.50 17.03
C LEU A 66 -3.47 7.97 15.61
N ASN A 67 -3.48 7.06 14.63
CA ASN A 67 -3.79 7.36 13.24
C ASN A 67 -5.22 6.94 12.90
N PHE A 68 -5.78 7.53 11.83
CA PHE A 68 -7.08 7.15 11.28
C PHE A 68 -7.25 5.63 11.19
N SER A 69 -6.23 4.91 10.71
CA SER A 69 -6.26 3.46 10.54
C SER A 69 -6.47 2.72 11.88
N GLY A 70 -5.72 3.09 12.92
CA GLY A 70 -5.85 2.46 14.24
C GLY A 70 -7.09 2.92 15.04
N LEU A 71 -7.68 4.08 14.68
CA LEU A 71 -8.90 4.58 15.33
C LEU A 71 -10.18 3.94 14.76
N ASN A 72 -10.17 3.48 13.52
CA ASN A 72 -11.36 3.01 12.81
C ASN A 72 -11.39 1.50 12.58
N TYR A 73 -10.26 0.80 12.69
CA TYR A 73 -10.14 -0.62 12.36
C TYR A 73 -9.50 -1.41 13.51
N HIS A 74 -9.81 -2.69 13.60
CA HIS A 74 -9.06 -3.61 14.44
C HIS A 74 -7.73 -3.93 13.78
N VAL A 75 -6.64 -3.79 14.54
CA VAL A 75 -5.28 -3.90 14.01
C VAL A 75 -4.60 -5.15 14.56
N ALA A 76 -4.14 -6.00 13.67
CA ALA A 76 -3.08 -6.97 13.93
C ALA A 76 -1.81 -6.47 13.23
N ASP A 77 -0.65 -6.75 13.78
CA ASP A 77 0.61 -6.33 13.21
C ASP A 77 1.60 -7.48 13.06
N TYR A 78 2.37 -7.42 11.97
CA TYR A 78 3.48 -8.33 11.69
C TYR A 78 4.81 -7.56 11.76
N GLY A 79 5.90 -8.29 11.89
CA GLY A 79 7.22 -7.68 12.03
C GLY A 79 8.28 -8.36 11.19
N VAL A 80 9.53 -8.12 11.60
CA VAL A 80 10.71 -8.80 11.09
C VAL A 80 11.18 -9.83 12.09
N ASP A 81 11.76 -10.90 11.60
CA ASP A 81 12.47 -11.88 12.42
C ASP A 81 13.67 -11.22 13.10
N ARG A 82 13.92 -11.58 14.36
CA ARG A 82 14.92 -10.91 15.20
C ARG A 82 16.37 -11.18 14.75
N GLU A 83 16.61 -12.35 14.18
CA GLU A 83 17.98 -12.76 13.83
C GLU A 83 18.34 -12.31 12.41
N THR A 84 17.38 -12.44 11.46
CA THR A 84 17.59 -12.13 10.05
C THR A 84 17.29 -10.69 9.70
N GLU A 85 16.49 -10.00 10.53
CA GLU A 85 15.95 -8.65 10.28
C GLU A 85 15.13 -8.57 8.97
N GLN A 86 14.60 -9.70 8.52
CA GLN A 86 13.74 -9.78 7.34
C GLN A 86 12.29 -10.02 7.76
N ILE A 87 11.34 -9.60 6.90
CA ILE A 87 9.92 -9.90 7.09
C ILE A 87 9.77 -11.42 7.25
N ASP A 88 9.16 -11.84 8.35
CA ASP A 88 8.83 -13.23 8.60
C ASP A 88 7.50 -13.56 7.91
N TYR A 89 7.58 -14.15 6.71
CA TYR A 89 6.41 -14.51 5.92
C TYR A 89 5.62 -15.68 6.49
N ASP A 90 6.24 -16.56 7.27
CA ASP A 90 5.55 -17.67 7.92
C ASP A 90 4.75 -17.16 9.12
N GLU A 91 5.31 -16.22 9.89
CA GLU A 91 4.57 -15.52 10.94
C GLU A 91 3.45 -14.65 10.34
N LEU A 92 3.69 -13.97 9.22
CA LEU A 92 2.65 -13.21 8.52
C LEU A 92 1.50 -14.13 8.08
N GLN A 93 1.79 -15.31 7.55
CA GLN A 93 0.80 -16.33 7.20
C GLN A 93 -0.02 -16.75 8.45
N ARG A 94 0.67 -17.08 9.54
CA ARG A 94 0.04 -17.49 10.81
C ARG A 94 -0.89 -16.40 11.37
N LEU A 95 -0.44 -15.14 11.34
CA LEU A 95 -1.23 -13.99 11.80
C LEU A 95 -2.45 -13.75 10.89
N ALA A 96 -2.28 -13.87 9.57
CA ALA A 96 -3.38 -13.75 8.62
C ALA A 96 -4.45 -14.83 8.86
N GLU A 97 -4.06 -16.07 9.11
CA GLU A 97 -4.97 -17.18 9.44
C GLU A 97 -5.68 -16.96 10.77
N GLN A 98 -4.96 -16.46 11.78
CA GLN A 98 -5.48 -16.20 13.12
C GLN A 98 -6.48 -15.04 13.14
N HIS A 99 -6.13 -13.90 12.49
CA HIS A 99 -6.89 -12.67 12.59
C HIS A 99 -7.91 -12.45 11.47
N ARG A 100 -7.78 -13.22 10.36
CA ARG A 100 -8.68 -13.14 9.20
C ARG A 100 -8.91 -11.70 8.76
N PRO A 101 -7.84 -10.92 8.48
CA PRO A 101 -7.99 -9.53 8.07
C PRO A 101 -8.79 -9.42 6.77
N LYS A 102 -9.42 -8.26 6.56
CA LYS A 102 -10.02 -7.91 5.26
C LYS A 102 -8.99 -7.27 4.33
N LEU A 103 -7.95 -6.66 4.91
CA LEU A 103 -6.87 -6.02 4.17
C LEU A 103 -5.52 -6.32 4.83
N VAL A 104 -4.56 -6.75 4.03
CA VAL A 104 -3.15 -6.80 4.40
C VAL A 104 -2.46 -5.56 3.85
N ILE A 105 -1.78 -4.80 4.71
CA ILE A 105 -1.03 -3.61 4.33
C ILE A 105 0.45 -3.97 4.33
N CYS A 106 1.12 -3.80 3.20
CA CYS A 106 2.55 -4.01 3.07
C CYS A 106 3.27 -2.76 2.54
N GLY A 107 4.58 -2.78 2.62
CA GLY A 107 5.40 -1.59 2.43
C GLY A 107 5.89 -1.04 3.77
N ALA A 108 6.89 -0.21 3.71
CA ALA A 108 7.56 0.27 4.92
C ALA A 108 8.19 1.65 4.73
N SER A 109 8.34 2.37 5.84
CA SER A 109 9.11 3.61 5.90
C SER A 109 10.61 3.37 6.10
N ALA A 110 10.96 2.28 6.81
CA ALA A 110 12.32 1.99 7.23
C ALA A 110 12.61 0.48 7.17
N TYR A 111 12.56 -0.09 5.98
CA TYR A 111 12.90 -1.49 5.72
C TYR A 111 13.81 -1.57 4.50
N PRO A 112 15.12 -1.85 4.67
CA PRO A 112 16.12 -1.76 3.61
C PRO A 112 16.30 -3.06 2.81
N ARG A 113 15.36 -3.97 2.87
CA ARG A 113 15.39 -5.27 2.17
C ARG A 113 14.31 -5.30 1.09
N THR A 114 14.43 -6.24 0.17
CA THR A 114 13.41 -6.51 -0.83
C THR A 114 12.15 -7.07 -0.19
N ILE A 115 10.98 -6.51 -0.55
CA ILE A 115 9.67 -7.01 -0.14
C ILE A 115 9.19 -8.00 -1.20
N ASN A 116 8.79 -9.19 -0.78
CA ASN A 116 8.18 -10.19 -1.66
C ASN A 116 6.66 -9.99 -1.72
N PHE A 117 6.20 -9.12 -2.63
CA PHE A 117 4.78 -8.81 -2.80
C PHE A 117 3.96 -10.00 -3.30
N GLU A 118 4.57 -10.90 -4.10
CA GLU A 118 3.92 -12.13 -4.57
C GLU A 118 3.53 -13.00 -3.38
N ARG A 119 4.48 -13.26 -2.46
CA ARG A 119 4.22 -14.07 -1.27
C ARG A 119 3.17 -13.43 -0.36
N ILE A 120 3.19 -12.11 -0.19
CA ILE A 120 2.16 -11.40 0.58
C ILE A 120 0.78 -11.53 -0.09
N GLY A 121 0.73 -11.40 -1.42
CA GLY A 121 -0.50 -11.60 -2.17
C GLY A 121 -1.07 -13.02 -2.05
N GLU A 122 -0.21 -14.04 -2.06
CA GLU A 122 -0.62 -15.43 -1.82
C GLU A 122 -1.21 -15.63 -0.42
N ILE A 123 -0.52 -15.10 0.60
CA ILE A 123 -0.98 -15.16 2.00
C ILE A 123 -2.35 -14.48 2.14
N ALA A 124 -2.50 -13.27 1.62
CA ALA A 124 -3.75 -12.54 1.71
C ALA A 124 -4.90 -13.28 1.02
N ARG A 125 -4.67 -13.79 -0.21
CA ARG A 125 -5.67 -14.57 -0.94
C ARG A 125 -6.08 -15.85 -0.21
N SER A 126 -5.16 -16.50 0.50
CA SER A 126 -5.45 -17.74 1.26
C SER A 126 -6.50 -17.53 2.36
N VAL A 127 -6.63 -16.30 2.86
CA VAL A 127 -7.61 -15.92 3.89
C VAL A 127 -8.76 -15.04 3.39
N GLY A 128 -8.80 -14.76 2.07
CA GLY A 128 -9.82 -13.92 1.45
C GLY A 128 -9.62 -12.41 1.69
N ALA A 129 -8.40 -11.98 2.03
CA ALA A 129 -8.03 -10.59 2.20
C ALA A 129 -7.58 -9.93 0.89
N LYS A 130 -7.79 -8.62 0.76
CA LYS A 130 -7.15 -7.76 -0.25
C LYS A 130 -5.77 -7.34 0.23
N VAL A 131 -4.95 -6.82 -0.69
CA VAL A 131 -3.63 -6.26 -0.38
C VAL A 131 -3.54 -4.79 -0.80
N MET A 132 -3.06 -3.94 0.10
CA MET A 132 -2.60 -2.59 -0.19
C MET A 132 -1.08 -2.51 0.00
N ALA A 133 -0.35 -2.14 -1.05
CA ALA A 133 1.09 -1.90 -0.98
C ALA A 133 1.39 -0.39 -0.95
N ASP A 134 1.91 0.11 0.16
CA ASP A 134 2.43 1.47 0.27
C ASP A 134 3.92 1.50 -0.11
N ILE A 135 4.20 1.99 -1.32
CA ILE A 135 5.56 2.03 -1.86
C ILE A 135 6.21 3.41 -1.78
N ALA A 136 5.69 4.32 -0.96
CA ALA A 136 6.14 5.71 -0.91
C ALA A 136 7.67 5.86 -0.78
N HIS A 137 8.32 4.96 -0.03
CA HIS A 137 9.78 5.01 0.17
C HIS A 137 10.59 4.30 -0.90
N ILE A 138 9.97 3.44 -1.71
CA ILE A 138 10.64 2.63 -2.75
C ILE A 138 10.08 2.86 -4.16
N ALA A 139 9.13 3.77 -4.34
CA ALA A 139 8.46 3.99 -5.64
C ALA A 139 9.45 4.30 -6.78
N GLY A 140 10.51 5.06 -6.51
CA GLY A 140 11.57 5.33 -7.49
C GLY A 140 12.35 4.07 -7.88
N LEU A 141 12.57 3.15 -6.94
CA LEU A 141 13.23 1.86 -7.21
C LEU A 141 12.33 0.93 -8.02
N VAL A 142 11.04 0.89 -7.68
CA VAL A 142 10.03 0.13 -8.44
C VAL A 142 9.92 0.65 -9.86
N ALA A 143 9.80 1.98 -10.05
CA ALA A 143 9.75 2.62 -11.36
C ALA A 143 11.00 2.36 -12.21
N ALA A 144 12.17 2.23 -11.57
CA ALA A 144 13.45 1.93 -12.23
C ALA A 144 13.70 0.41 -12.44
N GLY A 145 12.79 -0.47 -12.00
CA GLY A 145 12.96 -1.92 -12.07
C GLY A 145 14.04 -2.48 -11.12
N LEU A 146 14.43 -1.71 -10.09
CA LEU A 146 15.42 -2.11 -9.09
C LEU A 146 14.81 -2.76 -7.84
N HIS A 147 13.49 -2.73 -7.73
CA HIS A 147 12.72 -3.44 -6.72
C HIS A 147 11.49 -4.07 -7.41
N PRO A 148 11.05 -5.27 -7.01
CA PRO A 148 9.86 -5.89 -7.58
C PRO A 148 8.64 -4.98 -7.51
N SER A 149 7.81 -5.00 -8.55
CA SER A 149 6.56 -4.23 -8.58
C SER A 149 5.47 -4.94 -7.76
N PRO A 150 4.72 -4.24 -6.91
CA PRO A 150 3.54 -4.80 -6.25
C PRO A 150 2.31 -4.89 -7.17
N VAL A 151 2.28 -4.14 -8.27
CA VAL A 151 1.08 -3.97 -9.12
C VAL A 151 0.47 -5.30 -9.57
N PRO A 152 1.24 -6.33 -9.99
CA PRO A 152 0.66 -7.62 -10.36
C PRO A 152 0.06 -8.42 -9.20
N HIS A 153 0.43 -8.11 -7.96
CA HIS A 153 0.17 -8.94 -6.78
C HIS A 153 -0.80 -8.34 -5.78
N CYS A 154 -1.08 -7.02 -5.90
CA CYS A 154 -1.89 -6.24 -4.96
C CYS A 154 -3.11 -5.64 -5.65
N GLU A 155 -4.20 -5.50 -4.91
CA GLU A 155 -5.42 -4.83 -5.38
C GLU A 155 -5.21 -3.31 -5.44
N PHE A 156 -4.48 -2.76 -4.45
CA PHE A 156 -4.19 -1.34 -4.33
C PHE A 156 -2.69 -1.11 -4.13
N VAL A 157 -2.17 -0.08 -4.77
CA VAL A 157 -0.81 0.40 -4.57
C VAL A 157 -0.86 1.90 -4.33
N THR A 158 -0.30 2.35 -3.23
CA THR A 158 -0.24 3.77 -2.87
C THR A 158 1.19 4.27 -2.86
N THR A 159 1.37 5.54 -3.13
CA THR A 159 2.67 6.21 -3.00
C THR A 159 2.52 7.70 -2.78
N THR A 160 3.62 8.33 -2.41
CA THR A 160 3.79 9.79 -2.46
C THR A 160 4.56 10.16 -3.72
N THR A 161 4.37 11.38 -4.20
CA THR A 161 5.13 11.91 -5.35
C THR A 161 6.43 12.63 -4.94
N HIS A 162 6.59 12.99 -3.66
CA HIS A 162 7.64 13.88 -3.15
C HIS A 162 8.77 13.18 -2.37
N LYS A 163 8.84 11.86 -2.37
CA LYS A 163 9.93 11.06 -1.76
C LYS A 163 10.86 10.55 -2.85
N THR A 164 10.93 9.25 -3.06
CA THR A 164 11.85 8.66 -4.07
C THR A 164 11.48 9.00 -5.51
N LEU A 165 10.23 9.40 -5.80
CA LEU A 165 9.85 9.93 -7.11
C LEU A 165 10.32 11.37 -7.36
N ARG A 166 10.77 12.09 -6.32
CA ARG A 166 11.36 13.46 -6.39
C ARG A 166 10.46 14.51 -7.04
N GLY A 167 9.14 14.33 -6.96
CA GLY A 167 8.14 15.25 -7.49
C GLY A 167 7.63 16.26 -6.48
N PRO A 168 6.63 17.07 -6.86
CA PRO A 168 5.93 17.96 -5.93
C PRO A 168 5.15 17.12 -4.90
N ARG A 169 4.76 17.76 -3.79
CA ARG A 169 3.99 17.11 -2.73
C ARG A 169 2.62 16.66 -3.23
N GLY A 170 2.33 15.39 -3.03
CA GLY A 170 1.05 14.76 -3.40
C GLY A 170 1.06 13.27 -3.07
N GLY A 171 -0.07 12.63 -3.29
CA GLY A 171 -0.27 11.19 -3.19
C GLY A 171 -0.78 10.62 -4.51
N LEU A 172 -0.68 9.33 -4.64
CA LEU A 172 -1.10 8.57 -5.80
C LEU A 172 -1.68 7.24 -5.32
N ILE A 173 -2.82 6.86 -5.88
CA ILE A 173 -3.41 5.53 -5.73
C ILE A 173 -3.39 4.87 -7.10
N MET A 174 -2.96 3.62 -7.16
CA MET A 174 -3.08 2.75 -8.31
C MET A 174 -3.87 1.51 -7.89
N CYS A 175 -4.74 1.02 -8.76
CA CYS A 175 -5.53 -0.17 -8.47
C CYS A 175 -5.87 -0.94 -9.74
N ARG A 176 -6.47 -2.11 -9.57
CA ARG A 176 -7.09 -2.84 -10.66
C ARG A 176 -8.34 -2.09 -11.13
N GLU A 177 -8.69 -2.26 -12.40
CA GLU A 177 -9.83 -1.56 -13.01
C GLU A 177 -11.17 -1.78 -12.28
N GLU A 178 -11.34 -2.96 -11.68
CA GLU A 178 -12.55 -3.30 -10.92
C GLU A 178 -12.80 -2.38 -9.71
N PHE A 179 -11.74 -1.76 -9.15
CA PHE A 179 -11.81 -0.84 -8.01
C PHE A 179 -11.74 0.64 -8.41
N ALA A 180 -11.67 0.94 -9.71
CA ALA A 180 -11.45 2.30 -10.21
C ALA A 180 -12.52 3.33 -9.80
N LYS A 181 -13.73 2.88 -9.46
CA LYS A 181 -14.84 3.74 -9.04
C LYS A 181 -14.90 3.94 -7.52
N ASP A 182 -14.15 3.18 -6.77
CA ASP A 182 -14.20 3.17 -5.31
C ASP A 182 -13.10 4.07 -4.70
N VAL A 183 -12.06 4.38 -5.49
CA VAL A 183 -10.88 5.14 -5.08
C VAL A 183 -10.68 6.45 -5.85
#